data_add6e499c9cbafccbe774f6854897b27
#
_entry.id   add6e499c9cbafccbe774f6854897b27
#
_cell.length_a   1.000
_cell.length_b   1.000
_cell.length_c   1.000
_cell.angle_alpha   90.00
_cell.angle_beta   90.00
_cell.angle_gamma   90.00
#
_symmetry.space_group_name_H-M   'P 1'
#
loop_
_entity.id
_entity.type
_entity.pdbx_description
1 polymer ?
#
loop_
_entity_poly.entity_id
_entity_poly.type
_entity_poly.pdbx_seq_one_letter_code
_entity_poly.pdbx_strand_id
1 'polypeptide(L)'
;MVTHDRYFLDRVVNRIVEVDHGKLYNYPGNYSEFVRLKAERQNMELATERKRKSLLRTELEWLHRGARARSTKQKAHIDRIHAMQEMKDIQEEKRVMLDSVASRMGNKTIELSGICKSYGEKKLIEDFSY
;
A
#
# COMPACT_ATOMS: atom_id res chain seq x y z
N MET A 1 -23.08 10.51 -11.33
CA MET A 1 -22.79 11.56 -10.34
C MET A 1 -21.41 11.27 -9.75
N VAL A 2 -20.52 12.25 -9.71
CA VAL A 2 -19.21 12.17 -9.05
C VAL A 2 -19.31 13.00 -7.77
N THR A 3 -18.90 12.46 -6.63
CA THR A 3 -18.94 13.17 -5.34
C THR A 3 -17.77 12.77 -4.46
N HIS A 4 -17.30 13.71 -3.67
CA HIS A 4 -16.30 13.50 -2.61
C HIS A 4 -16.90 13.69 -1.21
N ASP A 5 -18.22 13.91 -1.14
CA ASP A 5 -18.95 14.10 0.11
C ASP A 5 -19.20 12.73 0.81
N ARG A 6 -18.47 12.50 1.89
CA ARG A 6 -18.54 11.26 2.68
C ARG A 6 -19.88 11.13 3.42
N TYR A 7 -20.46 12.25 3.87
CA TYR A 7 -21.75 12.25 4.56
C TYR A 7 -22.89 11.88 3.62
N PHE A 8 -22.81 12.38 2.38
CA PHE A 8 -23.74 12.02 1.34
C PHE A 8 -23.65 10.51 1.01
N LEU A 9 -22.41 10.01 0.79
CA LEU A 9 -22.19 8.58 0.51
C LEU A 9 -22.70 7.70 1.64
N ASP A 10 -22.50 8.08 2.90
CA ASP A 10 -22.93 7.29 4.05
C ASP A 10 -24.44 7.12 4.16
N ARG A 11 -25.21 8.07 3.63
CA ARG A 11 -26.69 8.04 3.67
C ARG A 11 -27.35 7.42 2.43
N VAL A 12 -26.67 7.48 1.28
CA VAL A 12 -27.28 7.13 -0.01
C VAL A 12 -26.84 5.77 -0.52
N VAL A 13 -25.61 5.34 -0.20
CA VAL A 13 -25.09 4.09 -0.74
C VAL A 13 -25.34 2.92 0.22
N ASN A 14 -25.71 1.78 -0.36
CA ASN A 14 -25.90 0.51 0.34
C ASN A 14 -24.85 -0.54 -0.07
N ARG A 15 -24.00 -0.21 -1.03
CA ARG A 15 -22.89 -1.03 -1.51
C ARG A 15 -21.83 -0.18 -2.18
N ILE A 16 -20.57 -0.48 -1.90
CA ILE A 16 -19.40 0.19 -2.52
C ILE A 16 -18.57 -0.85 -3.23
N VAL A 17 -18.12 -0.54 -4.44
CA VAL A 17 -17.16 -1.34 -5.20
C VAL A 17 -15.88 -0.53 -5.34
N GLU A 18 -14.80 -1.05 -4.80
CA GLU A 18 -13.47 -0.45 -4.90
C GLU A 18 -12.70 -1.10 -6.04
N VAL A 19 -12.05 -0.27 -6.85
CA VAL A 19 -11.06 -0.72 -7.84
C VAL A 19 -9.68 -0.43 -7.29
N ASP A 20 -8.94 -1.48 -6.95
CA ASP A 20 -7.63 -1.36 -6.32
C ASP A 20 -6.63 -2.34 -6.95
N HIS A 21 -5.50 -1.83 -7.44
CA HIS A 21 -4.45 -2.63 -8.10
C HIS A 21 -4.97 -3.60 -9.18
N GLY A 22 -5.96 -3.17 -9.97
CA GLY A 22 -6.59 -3.97 -11.03
C GLY A 22 -7.56 -5.05 -10.54
N LYS A 23 -7.91 -5.06 -9.26
CA LYS A 23 -8.90 -5.95 -8.64
C LYS A 23 -10.14 -5.17 -8.22
N LEU A 24 -11.28 -5.85 -8.21
CA LEU A 24 -12.54 -5.32 -7.72
C LEU A 24 -12.85 -5.90 -6.36
N TYR A 25 -13.07 -5.04 -5.40
CA TYR A 25 -13.51 -5.41 -4.05
C TYR A 25 -14.91 -4.90 -3.80
N ASN A 26 -15.79 -5.77 -3.36
CA ASN A 26 -17.21 -5.46 -3.11
C ASN A 26 -17.46 -5.40 -1.61
N TYR A 27 -17.93 -4.25 -1.14
CA TYR A 27 -18.24 -4.01 0.27
C TYR A 27 -19.73 -3.73 0.42
N PRO A 28 -20.47 -4.58 1.13
CA PRO A 28 -21.85 -4.29 1.50
C PRO A 28 -21.88 -3.20 2.57
N GLY A 29 -22.92 -2.38 2.55
CA GLY A 29 -23.14 -1.33 3.52
C GLY A 29 -22.84 0.07 3.01
N ASN A 30 -22.84 1.03 3.93
CA ASN A 30 -22.58 2.44 3.70
C ASN A 30 -21.09 2.78 3.69
N TYR A 31 -20.75 4.07 3.61
CA TYR A 31 -19.35 4.51 3.54
C TYR A 31 -18.56 4.20 4.83
N SER A 32 -19.19 4.35 5.99
CA SER A 32 -18.57 4.02 7.29
C SER A 32 -18.21 2.55 7.38
N GLU A 33 -19.10 1.68 6.93
CA GLU A 33 -18.85 0.23 6.89
C GLU A 33 -17.77 -0.15 5.89
N PHE A 34 -17.75 0.49 4.73
CA PHE A 34 -16.68 0.35 3.74
C PHE A 34 -15.30 0.66 4.35
N VAL A 35 -15.16 1.79 5.05
CA VAL A 35 -13.88 2.18 5.67
C VAL A 35 -13.42 1.14 6.68
N ARG A 36 -14.34 0.61 7.49
CA ARG A 36 -14.05 -0.45 8.48
C ARG A 36 -13.58 -1.73 7.79
N LEU A 37 -14.34 -2.23 6.82
CA LEU A 37 -14.04 -3.47 6.11
C LEU A 37 -12.76 -3.37 5.26
N LYS A 38 -12.51 -2.21 4.66
CA LYS A 38 -11.25 -1.93 3.94
C LYS A 38 -10.05 -2.00 4.88
N ALA A 39 -10.13 -1.37 6.04
CA ALA A 39 -9.07 -1.40 7.04
C ALA A 39 -8.81 -2.84 7.55
N GLU A 40 -9.87 -3.61 7.77
CA GLU A 40 -9.77 -5.01 8.18
C GLU A 40 -9.08 -5.86 7.10
N ARG A 41 -9.49 -5.73 5.82
CA ARG A 41 -8.84 -6.39 4.69
C ARG A 41 -7.35 -6.06 4.62
N GLN A 42 -7.00 -4.77 4.66
CA GLN A 42 -5.60 -4.33 4.61
C GLN A 42 -4.77 -4.89 5.77
N ASN A 43 -5.32 -4.93 6.97
CA ASN A 43 -4.65 -5.52 8.14
C ASN A 43 -4.41 -7.03 7.96
N MET A 44 -5.39 -7.77 7.42
CA MET A 44 -5.24 -9.19 7.13
C MET A 44 -4.19 -9.45 6.04
N GLU A 45 -4.18 -8.65 4.98
CA GLU A 45 -3.18 -8.73 3.90
C GLU A 45 -1.77 -8.49 4.43
N LEU A 46 -1.58 -7.44 5.25
CA LEU A 46 -0.30 -7.13 5.89
C LEU A 46 0.16 -8.23 6.88
N ALA A 47 -0.77 -8.78 7.67
CA ALA A 47 -0.45 -9.87 8.58
C ALA A 47 0.00 -11.13 7.81
N THR A 48 -0.68 -11.46 6.71
CA THR A 48 -0.33 -12.57 5.83
C THR A 48 1.05 -12.37 5.20
N GLU A 49 1.33 -11.15 4.74
CA GLU A 49 2.61 -10.79 4.14
C GLU A 49 3.76 -10.86 5.16
N ARG A 50 3.55 -10.38 6.39
CA ARG A 50 4.54 -10.50 7.47
C ARG A 50 4.84 -11.97 7.78
N LYS A 51 3.81 -12.83 7.82
CA LYS A 51 3.97 -14.27 8.01
C LYS A 51 4.75 -14.92 6.86
N ARG A 52 4.43 -14.56 5.60
CA ARG A 52 5.15 -15.01 4.42
C ARG A 52 6.63 -14.64 4.49
N LYS A 53 6.95 -13.37 4.78
CA LYS A 53 8.33 -12.87 4.89
C LYS A 53 9.11 -13.57 6.03
N SER A 54 8.46 -13.78 7.16
CA SER A 54 9.09 -14.52 8.28
C SER A 54 9.42 -15.97 7.90
N LEU A 55 8.47 -16.66 7.24
CA LEU A 55 8.68 -18.02 6.76
C LEU A 55 9.80 -18.06 5.73
N LEU A 56 9.76 -17.19 4.73
CA LEU A 56 10.78 -17.10 3.68
C LEU A 56 12.17 -16.89 4.26
N ARG A 57 12.32 -16.03 5.27
CA ARG A 57 13.60 -15.82 5.95
C ARG A 57 14.14 -17.13 6.57
N THR A 58 13.29 -17.86 7.28
CA THR A 58 13.66 -19.14 7.89
C THR A 58 14.06 -20.18 6.85
N GLU A 59 13.32 -20.23 5.73
CA GLU A 59 13.60 -21.18 4.65
C GLU A 59 14.89 -20.84 3.89
N LEU A 60 15.18 -19.56 3.71
CA LEU A 60 16.44 -19.09 3.11
C LEU A 60 17.63 -19.41 4.03
N GLU A 61 17.51 -19.23 5.34
CA GLU A 61 18.53 -19.62 6.30
C GLU A 61 18.80 -21.14 6.26
N TRP A 62 17.74 -21.94 6.10
CA TRP A 62 17.87 -23.38 5.90
C TRP A 62 18.62 -23.72 4.60
N LEU A 63 18.30 -23.02 3.50
CA LEU A 63 18.96 -23.19 2.20
C LEU A 63 20.46 -22.83 2.29
N HIS A 64 20.81 -21.74 2.96
CA HIS A 64 22.20 -21.29 3.16
C HIS A 64 23.02 -22.24 4.01
N ARG A 65 22.42 -22.94 4.99
CA ARG A 65 23.10 -23.95 5.83
C ARG A 65 23.49 -25.22 5.06
N GLY A 66 23.27 -25.29 3.75
CA GLY A 66 23.67 -26.41 2.91
C GLY A 66 22.71 -27.57 2.99
N ALA A 67 21.48 -27.37 2.56
CA ALA A 67 20.51 -28.43 2.32
C ALA A 67 21.14 -29.52 1.42
N ARG A 68 21.40 -30.71 1.97
CA ARG A 68 21.96 -31.84 1.22
C ARG A 68 20.96 -32.26 0.14
N ALA A 69 21.19 -31.79 -1.09
CA ALA A 69 20.33 -31.98 -2.26
C ALA A 69 20.40 -33.41 -2.81
N ARG A 70 19.88 -34.40 -2.08
CA ARG A 70 19.92 -35.81 -2.51
C ARG A 70 18.56 -36.48 -2.73
N SER A 71 17.42 -35.74 -2.60
CA SER A 71 16.10 -36.35 -2.81
C SER A 71 15.15 -35.46 -3.60
N THR A 72 14.22 -36.05 -4.33
CA THR A 72 13.15 -35.38 -5.11
C THR A 72 12.31 -34.46 -4.20
N LYS A 73 12.11 -34.82 -2.93
CA LYS A 73 11.41 -34.00 -1.93
C LYS A 73 12.15 -32.69 -1.64
N GLN A 74 13.47 -32.70 -1.68
CA GLN A 74 14.29 -31.50 -1.49
C GLN A 74 14.15 -30.53 -2.67
N LYS A 75 14.10 -31.05 -3.92
CA LYS A 75 13.90 -30.21 -5.11
C LYS A 75 12.54 -29.48 -5.05
N ALA A 76 11.47 -30.20 -4.75
CA ALA A 76 10.15 -29.60 -4.59
C ALA A 76 10.08 -28.55 -3.45
N HIS A 77 10.89 -28.70 -2.40
CA HIS A 77 10.99 -27.71 -1.34
C HIS A 77 11.71 -26.45 -1.83
N ILE A 78 12.82 -26.59 -2.55
CA ILE A 78 13.57 -25.49 -3.15
C ILE A 78 12.70 -24.72 -4.15
N ASP A 79 11.98 -25.42 -5.02
CA ASP A 79 11.07 -24.81 -5.99
C ASP A 79 9.98 -23.98 -5.27
N ARG A 80 9.49 -24.44 -4.13
CA ARG A 80 8.53 -23.71 -3.30
C ARG A 80 9.13 -22.42 -2.70
N ILE A 81 10.38 -22.47 -2.26
CA ILE A 81 11.09 -21.29 -1.74
C ILE A 81 11.24 -20.25 -2.86
N HIS A 82 11.65 -20.68 -4.05
CA HIS A 82 11.75 -19.77 -5.21
C HIS A 82 10.41 -19.15 -5.58
N ALA A 83 9.34 -19.95 -5.62
CA ALA A 83 8.00 -19.45 -5.87
C ALA A 83 7.56 -18.39 -4.82
N MET A 84 7.93 -18.57 -3.55
CA MET A 84 7.67 -17.55 -2.52
C MET A 84 8.51 -16.28 -2.68
N GLN A 85 9.73 -16.37 -3.24
CA GLN A 85 10.56 -15.21 -3.56
C GLN A 85 10.03 -14.40 -4.74
N GLU A 86 9.48 -15.06 -5.74
CA GLU A 86 8.91 -14.41 -6.93
C GLU A 86 7.60 -13.68 -6.66
N MET A 87 6.92 -13.99 -5.55
CA MET A 87 5.69 -13.29 -5.17
C MET A 87 5.97 -11.80 -4.93
N LYS A 88 5.20 -10.95 -5.60
CA LYS A 88 5.29 -9.51 -5.47
C LYS A 88 4.96 -9.05 -4.05
N ASP A 89 5.81 -8.25 -3.46
CA ASP A 89 5.61 -7.71 -2.11
C ASP A 89 4.40 -6.79 -2.08
N ILE A 90 3.56 -6.96 -1.06
CA ILE A 90 2.50 -6.01 -0.74
C ILE A 90 3.17 -4.80 -0.08
N GLN A 91 3.09 -3.64 -0.75
CA GLN A 91 3.59 -2.39 -0.20
C GLN A 91 2.53 -1.75 0.69
N GLU A 92 2.91 -1.39 1.90
CA GLU A 92 2.08 -0.54 2.75
C GLU A 92 1.88 0.82 2.07
N GLU A 93 0.63 1.27 1.95
CA GLU A 93 0.36 2.66 1.56
C GLU A 93 0.97 3.58 2.62
N LYS A 94 2.08 4.23 2.27
CA LYS A 94 2.72 5.20 3.14
C LYS A 94 1.80 6.41 3.24
N ARG A 95 1.09 6.55 4.36
CA ARG A 95 0.39 7.79 4.69
C ARG A 95 1.44 8.86 4.97
N VAL A 96 1.41 9.92 4.19
CA VAL A 96 2.18 11.12 4.51
C VAL A 96 1.53 11.74 5.74
N MET A 97 2.16 11.57 6.90
CA MET A 97 1.78 12.29 8.11
C MET A 97 2.38 13.70 7.99
N LEU A 98 1.55 14.67 7.66
CA LEU A 98 1.90 16.08 7.75
C LEU A 98 1.77 16.48 9.22
N ASP A 99 2.87 16.38 9.95
CA ASP A 99 2.94 16.85 11.33
C ASP A 99 3.16 18.37 11.29
N SER A 100 2.08 19.12 11.45
CA SER A 100 2.18 20.57 11.57
C SER A 100 2.44 20.89 13.04
N VAL A 101 3.68 21.23 13.36
CA VAL A 101 3.98 21.87 14.63
C VAL A 101 3.25 23.22 14.64
N ALA A 102 2.29 23.37 15.57
CA ALA A 102 1.57 24.61 15.77
C ALA A 102 2.52 25.70 16.26
N SER A 103 3.26 26.33 15.35
CA SER A 103 3.99 27.56 15.60
C SER A 103 3.08 28.74 15.28
N ARG A 104 3.22 29.83 16.02
CA ARG A 104 2.50 31.07 15.79
C ARG A 104 2.74 31.51 14.35
N MET A 105 1.74 31.37 13.48
CA MET A 105 1.81 31.79 12.08
C MET A 105 1.88 33.33 12.06
N GLY A 106 2.92 33.88 11.44
CA GLY A 106 2.98 35.30 11.09
C GLY A 106 2.00 35.65 9.98
N ASN A 107 2.10 36.86 9.44
CA ASN A 107 1.19 37.36 8.39
C ASN A 107 1.31 36.60 7.04
N LYS A 108 2.35 35.77 6.85
CA LYS A 108 2.53 34.90 5.67
C LYS A 108 2.26 33.46 6.04
N THR A 109 1.30 32.84 5.36
CA THR A 109 0.83 31.47 5.63
C THR A 109 1.57 30.44 4.78
N ILE A 110 1.81 30.77 3.52
CA ILE A 110 2.52 29.92 2.55
C ILE A 110 3.31 30.85 1.64
N GLU A 111 4.59 30.57 1.47
CA GLU A 111 5.45 31.26 0.52
C GLU A 111 6.16 30.19 -0.33
N LEU A 112 5.93 30.24 -1.61
CA LEU A 112 6.52 29.33 -2.59
C LEU A 112 7.50 30.11 -3.44
N SER A 113 8.75 29.63 -3.59
CA SER A 113 9.78 30.30 -4.35
C SER A 113 10.49 29.33 -5.28
N GLY A 114 10.49 29.62 -6.58
CA GLY A 114 11.27 28.90 -7.59
C GLY A 114 10.96 27.40 -7.69
N ILE A 115 9.70 26.99 -7.48
CA ILE A 115 9.33 25.57 -7.50
C ILE A 115 9.37 25.02 -8.92
N CYS A 116 10.15 23.96 -9.11
CA CYS A 116 10.22 23.19 -10.34
C CYS A 116 9.84 21.74 -10.09
N LYS A 117 9.04 21.14 -10.96
CA LYS A 117 8.67 19.74 -10.93
C LYS A 117 8.60 19.12 -12.32
N SER A 118 9.31 18.02 -12.51
CA SER A 118 9.26 17.22 -13.73
C SER A 118 9.03 15.74 -13.42
N TYR A 119 8.46 15.02 -14.39
CA TYR A 119 8.35 13.57 -14.38
C TYR A 119 8.97 13.03 -15.68
N GLY A 120 10.15 12.44 -15.60
CA GLY A 120 10.94 12.08 -16.76
C GLY A 120 11.22 13.32 -17.62
N GLU A 121 10.91 13.26 -18.90
CA GLU A 121 11.09 14.39 -19.83
C GLU A 121 10.00 15.47 -19.76
N LYS A 122 8.90 15.20 -19.08
CA LYS A 122 7.76 16.11 -18.99
C LYS A 122 7.91 17.07 -17.82
N LYS A 123 8.24 18.34 -18.10
CA LYS A 123 8.18 19.42 -17.11
C LYS A 123 6.71 19.81 -16.85
N LEU A 124 6.30 19.82 -15.58
CA LEU A 124 4.94 20.19 -15.16
C LEU A 124 4.88 21.59 -14.56
N ILE A 125 5.91 21.96 -13.80
CA ILE A 125 6.02 23.24 -13.13
C ILE A 125 7.45 23.74 -13.35
N GLU A 126 7.60 24.99 -13.74
CA GLU A 126 8.90 25.64 -13.98
C GLU A 126 8.86 27.02 -13.33
N ASP A 127 9.78 27.24 -12.41
CA ASP A 127 10.00 28.51 -11.69
C ASP A 127 8.73 29.16 -11.13
N PHE A 128 7.88 28.36 -10.50
CA PHE A 128 6.63 28.84 -9.89
C PHE A 128 6.89 29.45 -8.51
N SER A 129 6.46 30.71 -8.35
CA SER A 129 6.54 31.44 -7.09
C SER A 129 5.17 32.02 -6.73
N TYR A 130 4.76 31.91 -5.43
CA TYR A 130 3.47 32.39 -4.94
C TYR A 130 3.57 32.85 -3.48
#